data_56341983e2189e064efcfb5631758441
#
_entry.id   56341983e2189e064efcfb5631758441
#
_cell.length_a   1.000
_cell.length_b   1.000
_cell.length_c   1.000
_cell.angle_alpha   90.00
_cell.angle_beta   90.00
_cell.angle_gamma   90.00
#
_symmetry.space_group_name_H-M   'P 1'
#
loop_
_entity.id
_entity.type
_entity.pdbx_description
1 polymer ?
#
loop_
_entity_poly.entity_id
_entity_poly.type
_entity_poly.pdbx_seq_one_letter_code
_entity_poly.pdbx_strand_id
1 'polypeptide(L)'
;MEGNRYMERKRKYLSTIANDVVRRCARHLDTCVDALIEQFDKEWEALPQSDDGYSRKLVEFCCSKAVKIMICGGLDETISDGSFSRFTFDMMLAWEMPTSAQEASYTLTESVRKEREEKLVLSGTDEFQDDIPLFYSDLLPLLVDGEPSVGADAFVWLAITVPLVVDTVNGRFTFETLTSPTGNRLHYPAYDKFLKEIHKCMKHLHNQETPKGIELTDGEFILHVEGTPTSQRVVRHIGGTSWPGRLTLTNNALYFEASGVVSYEDAMKLDLSKDTEQNVKPAATGPWGAPLFDKAIVYEASDLQEAVVLEFPEMTSSTRRDHWLALIKEVMLLHRFLSKFKVESVEMWEMHARTILGIIRLHAAREMLRISPPEPKNFLIFVLLDELPKGDYVLQELAQTLNNLTTRHPCTATSILNNFNISRASIPFVDDTQEINANNSEIVRPENISSLESAVNRAREEGKEMDMAKATAVSIKEEGAAETTFENSSTLCSKNFYVGTAWDNLYCDDCNSGNHLQRAGRLVFFCLLVVWGC
;
A
#
# COMPACT_ATOMS: atom_id res chain seq x y z
N MET A 1 -37.00 21.29 29.08
CA MET A 1 -37.67 21.18 27.76
C MET A 1 -36.89 21.85 26.62
N GLU A 2 -36.16 22.94 26.87
CA GLU A 2 -35.34 23.59 25.80
C GLU A 2 -34.14 22.77 25.38
N GLY A 3 -33.43 22.13 26.30
CA GLY A 3 -32.26 21.28 25.94
C GLY A 3 -32.62 20.12 25.04
N ASN A 4 -33.77 19.48 25.21
CA ASN A 4 -34.22 18.37 24.39
C ASN A 4 -34.56 18.80 22.93
N ARG A 5 -35.09 20.01 22.74
CA ARG A 5 -35.34 20.60 21.42
C ARG A 5 -34.04 21.01 20.69
N TYR A 6 -33.04 21.43 21.44
CA TYR A 6 -31.73 21.81 20.90
C TYR A 6 -31.00 20.58 20.36
N MET A 7 -30.98 19.48 21.13
CA MET A 7 -30.39 18.21 20.70
C MET A 7 -31.13 17.58 19.51
N GLU A 8 -32.48 17.69 19.50
CA GLU A 8 -33.28 17.20 18.40
C GLU A 8 -33.03 17.99 17.09
N ARG A 9 -32.74 19.30 17.19
CA ARG A 9 -32.31 20.12 16.02
C ARG A 9 -30.95 19.68 15.51
N LYS A 10 -29.95 19.48 16.37
CA LYS A 10 -28.59 19.05 15.93
C LYS A 10 -28.62 17.70 15.20
N ARG A 11 -29.44 16.75 15.69
CA ARG A 11 -29.64 15.46 15.00
C ARG A 11 -30.25 15.58 13.60
N LYS A 12 -31.12 16.57 13.38
CA LYS A 12 -31.75 16.80 12.07
C LYS A 12 -30.78 17.25 10.99
N TYR A 13 -29.63 17.78 11.35
CA TYR A 13 -28.62 18.20 10.39
C TYR A 13 -27.68 17.07 9.96
N LEU A 14 -27.57 15.98 10.75
CA LEU A 14 -26.77 14.82 10.38
C LEU A 14 -27.46 14.01 9.26
N SER A 15 -26.67 13.45 8.36
CA SER A 15 -27.15 12.49 7.38
C SER A 15 -27.67 11.21 8.05
N THR A 16 -28.42 10.41 7.32
CA THR A 16 -28.96 9.13 7.84
C THR A 16 -27.82 8.21 8.28
N ILE A 17 -26.75 8.11 7.46
CA ILE A 17 -25.59 7.28 7.78
C ILE A 17 -24.79 7.82 8.96
N ALA A 18 -24.60 9.14 9.06
CA ALA A 18 -23.91 9.74 10.20
C ALA A 18 -24.67 9.52 11.51
N ASN A 19 -26.00 9.65 11.51
CA ASN A 19 -26.85 9.33 12.66
C ASN A 19 -26.75 7.84 13.07
N ASP A 20 -26.70 6.93 12.10
CA ASP A 20 -26.55 5.50 12.39
C ASP A 20 -25.16 5.20 12.97
N VAL A 21 -24.10 5.76 12.39
CA VAL A 21 -22.72 5.59 12.89
C VAL A 21 -22.60 6.15 14.31
N VAL A 22 -23.08 7.36 14.60
CA VAL A 22 -23.05 7.94 15.97
C VAL A 22 -23.82 7.07 16.95
N ARG A 23 -24.97 6.50 16.56
CA ARG A 23 -25.75 5.56 17.38
C ARG A 23 -24.98 4.27 17.67
N ARG A 24 -24.27 3.71 16.68
CA ARG A 24 -23.42 2.53 16.87
C ARG A 24 -22.21 2.86 17.76
N CYS A 25 -21.59 4.02 17.58
CA CYS A 25 -20.54 4.50 18.48
C CYS A 25 -21.03 4.57 19.94
N ALA A 26 -22.21 5.16 20.18
CA ALA A 26 -22.78 5.27 21.51
C ALA A 26 -23.02 3.89 22.16
N ARG A 27 -23.45 2.88 21.37
CA ARG A 27 -23.59 1.49 21.86
C ARG A 27 -22.25 0.86 22.24
N HIS A 28 -21.21 1.04 21.44
CA HIS A 28 -19.86 0.54 21.77
C HIS A 28 -19.26 1.20 23.00
N LEU A 29 -19.65 2.45 23.26
CA LEU A 29 -19.23 3.23 24.44
C LEU A 29 -20.12 3.01 25.66
N ASP A 30 -21.13 2.14 25.57
CA ASP A 30 -22.14 1.89 26.59
C ASP A 30 -22.77 3.20 27.15
N THR A 31 -23.07 4.13 26.22
CA THR A 31 -23.62 5.45 26.55
C THR A 31 -24.81 5.80 25.66
N CYS A 32 -25.56 6.85 26.01
CA CYS A 32 -26.60 7.35 25.14
C CYS A 32 -26.04 8.40 24.15
N VAL A 33 -26.68 8.51 22.98
CA VAL A 33 -26.27 9.45 21.93
C VAL A 33 -26.24 10.89 22.43
N ASP A 34 -27.20 11.28 23.28
CA ASP A 34 -27.29 12.65 23.80
C ASP A 34 -26.12 12.99 24.73
N ALA A 35 -25.72 12.04 25.61
CA ALA A 35 -24.57 12.22 26.49
C ALA A 35 -23.27 12.31 25.69
N LEU A 36 -23.16 11.55 24.58
CA LEU A 36 -21.99 11.59 23.69
C LEU A 36 -21.89 12.94 22.96
N ILE A 37 -23.02 13.50 22.51
CA ILE A 37 -23.07 14.82 21.89
C ILE A 37 -22.76 15.91 22.91
N GLU A 38 -23.30 15.84 24.14
CA GLU A 38 -22.96 16.78 25.21
C GLU A 38 -21.47 16.77 25.57
N GLN A 39 -20.86 15.59 25.56
CA GLN A 39 -19.44 15.47 25.79
C GLN A 39 -18.64 16.14 24.66
N PHE A 40 -19.02 15.90 23.40
CA PHE A 40 -18.42 16.57 22.27
C PHE A 40 -18.60 18.10 22.33
N ASP A 41 -19.81 18.58 22.66
CA ASP A 41 -20.08 20.02 22.74
C ASP A 41 -19.19 20.71 23.78
N LYS A 42 -18.98 20.10 24.94
CA LYS A 42 -18.10 20.63 26.00
C LYS A 42 -16.63 20.73 25.50
N GLU A 43 -16.20 19.74 24.75
CA GLU A 43 -14.84 19.73 24.15
C GLU A 43 -14.75 20.72 22.97
N TRP A 44 -15.82 20.87 22.18
CA TRP A 44 -15.91 21.77 21.03
C TRP A 44 -15.95 23.25 21.43
N GLU A 45 -16.65 23.61 22.50
CA GLU A 45 -16.71 24.99 23.04
C GLU A 45 -15.33 25.52 23.46
N ALA A 46 -14.40 24.63 23.78
CA ALA A 46 -13.03 24.98 24.13
C ALA A 46 -12.15 25.29 22.91
N LEU A 47 -12.64 25.05 21.67
CA LEU A 47 -11.89 25.28 20.42
C LEU A 47 -12.32 26.60 19.75
N PRO A 48 -11.43 27.30 19.03
CA PRO A 48 -11.80 28.47 18.23
C PRO A 48 -12.80 28.04 17.15
N GLN A 49 -13.98 28.61 17.18
CA GLN A 49 -15.13 28.22 16.35
C GLN A 49 -14.94 28.64 14.89
N SER A 50 -14.92 27.67 13.98
CA SER A 50 -15.34 27.86 12.60
C SER A 50 -16.64 27.07 12.39
N ASP A 51 -17.68 27.70 11.91
CA ASP A 51 -19.04 27.13 11.78
C ASP A 51 -19.13 26.00 10.75
N ASP A 52 -18.15 25.93 9.85
CA ASP A 52 -18.05 24.89 8.81
C ASP A 52 -17.32 23.64 9.33
N GLY A 53 -18.05 22.62 9.67
CA GLY A 53 -17.47 21.30 9.98
C GLY A 53 -17.94 20.62 11.26
N TYR A 54 -18.87 21.22 12.03
CA TYR A 54 -19.38 20.61 13.27
C TYR A 54 -19.81 19.15 13.12
N SER A 55 -20.60 18.83 12.10
CA SER A 55 -21.11 17.47 11.88
C SER A 55 -19.98 16.47 11.59
N ARG A 56 -18.97 16.88 10.80
CA ARG A 56 -17.80 16.04 10.51
C ARG A 56 -16.95 15.82 11.75
N LYS A 57 -16.71 16.88 12.54
CA LYS A 57 -15.95 16.80 13.80
C LYS A 57 -16.66 15.94 14.85
N LEU A 58 -17.99 16.00 14.91
CA LEU A 58 -18.78 15.11 15.77
C LEU A 58 -18.60 13.63 15.36
N VAL A 59 -18.64 13.34 14.05
CA VAL A 59 -18.37 11.97 13.54
C VAL A 59 -16.95 11.54 13.90
N GLU A 60 -15.94 12.39 13.67
CA GLU A 60 -14.54 12.09 14.01
C GLU A 60 -14.39 11.75 15.51
N PHE A 61 -14.96 12.55 16.38
CA PHE A 61 -14.93 12.36 17.82
C PHE A 61 -15.58 11.03 18.25
N CYS A 62 -16.79 10.77 17.79
CA CYS A 62 -17.51 9.55 18.14
C CYS A 62 -16.78 8.30 17.65
N CYS A 63 -16.30 8.33 16.40
CA CYS A 63 -15.60 7.21 15.79
C CYS A 63 -14.27 6.91 16.48
N SER A 64 -13.46 7.93 16.78
CA SER A 64 -12.17 7.76 17.46
C SER A 64 -12.33 7.06 18.82
N LYS A 65 -13.35 7.41 19.60
CA LYS A 65 -13.63 6.76 20.89
C LYS A 65 -14.12 5.32 20.72
N ALA A 66 -15.03 5.08 19.79
CA ALA A 66 -15.61 3.75 19.58
C ALA A 66 -14.56 2.75 19.04
N VAL A 67 -13.71 3.17 18.10
CA VAL A 67 -12.66 2.32 17.52
C VAL A 67 -11.67 1.86 18.58
N LYS A 68 -11.27 2.73 19.52
CA LYS A 68 -10.37 2.35 20.62
C LYS A 68 -10.93 1.15 21.39
N ILE A 69 -12.21 1.21 21.78
CA ILE A 69 -12.86 0.12 22.53
C ILE A 69 -12.98 -1.14 21.66
N MET A 70 -13.34 -1.03 20.39
CA MET A 70 -13.46 -2.18 19.50
C MET A 70 -12.12 -2.91 19.32
N ILE A 71 -11.03 -2.18 19.18
CA ILE A 71 -9.70 -2.77 19.04
C ILE A 71 -9.27 -3.46 20.35
N CYS A 72 -9.56 -2.87 21.50
CA CYS A 72 -9.26 -3.48 22.79
C CYS A 72 -10.17 -4.68 23.12
N GLY A 73 -11.35 -4.78 22.51
CA GLY A 73 -12.40 -5.76 22.86
C GLY A 73 -12.37 -7.09 22.09
N GLY A 74 -11.39 -7.34 21.21
CA GLY A 74 -11.33 -8.58 20.42
C GLY A 74 -11.39 -8.33 18.91
N LEU A 75 -10.38 -7.68 18.40
CA LEU A 75 -10.29 -7.29 16.99
C LEU A 75 -10.30 -8.49 16.02
N ASP A 76 -9.70 -9.63 16.41
CA ASP A 76 -9.62 -10.84 15.60
C ASP A 76 -11.01 -11.39 15.21
N GLU A 77 -11.94 -11.45 16.17
CA GLU A 77 -13.30 -11.93 15.94
C GLU A 77 -14.09 -10.96 15.05
N THR A 78 -14.00 -9.65 15.32
CA THR A 78 -14.75 -8.62 14.59
C THR A 78 -14.31 -8.44 13.14
N ILE A 79 -13.03 -8.68 12.81
CA ILE A 79 -12.56 -8.74 11.43
C ILE A 79 -13.05 -10.01 10.74
N SER A 80 -13.04 -11.13 11.46
CA SER A 80 -13.43 -12.43 10.93
C SER A 80 -14.90 -12.47 10.49
N ASP A 81 -15.80 -11.88 11.28
CA ASP A 81 -17.23 -11.83 11.00
C ASP A 81 -17.65 -10.67 10.07
N GLY A 82 -16.72 -9.77 9.74
CA GLY A 82 -16.96 -8.62 8.88
C GLY A 82 -17.64 -7.44 9.57
N SER A 83 -17.91 -7.50 10.88
CA SER A 83 -18.57 -6.38 11.60
C SER A 83 -17.66 -5.14 11.68
N PHE A 84 -16.36 -5.35 11.86
CA PHE A 84 -15.36 -4.30 11.85
C PHE A 84 -15.23 -3.63 10.48
N SER A 85 -15.15 -4.42 9.40
CA SER A 85 -15.06 -3.87 8.05
C SER A 85 -16.31 -3.07 7.68
N ARG A 86 -17.49 -3.56 8.02
CA ARG A 86 -18.73 -2.82 7.78
C ARG A 86 -18.79 -1.52 8.57
N PHE A 87 -18.44 -1.55 9.85
CA PHE A 87 -18.48 -0.37 10.70
C PHE A 87 -17.49 0.70 10.25
N THR A 88 -16.24 0.34 9.98
CA THR A 88 -15.22 1.30 9.53
C THR A 88 -15.49 1.83 8.12
N PHE A 89 -16.11 1.05 7.25
CA PHE A 89 -16.57 1.54 5.95
C PHE A 89 -17.71 2.57 6.10
N ASP A 90 -18.69 2.29 6.95
CA ASP A 90 -19.78 3.23 7.24
C ASP A 90 -19.27 4.50 7.94
N MET A 91 -18.21 4.41 8.76
CA MET A 91 -17.53 5.58 9.32
C MET A 91 -16.97 6.50 8.24
N MET A 92 -16.30 5.94 7.22
CA MET A 92 -15.79 6.70 6.09
C MET A 92 -16.91 7.38 5.31
N LEU A 93 -18.01 6.68 5.06
CA LEU A 93 -19.19 7.27 4.40
C LEU A 93 -19.81 8.40 5.23
N ALA A 94 -19.93 8.22 6.55
CA ALA A 94 -20.45 9.24 7.46
C ALA A 94 -19.54 10.47 7.54
N TRP A 95 -18.23 10.27 7.43
CA TRP A 95 -17.25 11.35 7.40
C TRP A 95 -17.31 12.14 6.09
N GLU A 96 -17.48 11.44 4.96
CA GLU A 96 -17.59 12.06 3.62
C GLU A 96 -18.90 12.85 3.47
N MET A 97 -20.00 12.29 3.98
CA MET A 97 -21.35 12.86 3.91
C MET A 97 -21.96 13.06 5.31
N PRO A 98 -21.43 13.96 6.15
CA PRO A 98 -21.90 14.10 7.53
C PRO A 98 -23.25 14.79 7.66
N THR A 99 -23.71 15.55 6.66
CA THR A 99 -24.95 16.34 6.73
C THR A 99 -26.03 15.82 5.78
N SER A 100 -27.29 16.02 6.16
CA SER A 100 -28.46 15.68 5.35
C SER A 100 -28.49 16.40 3.99
N ALA A 101 -27.91 17.61 3.90
CA ALA A 101 -27.81 18.35 2.65
C ALA A 101 -26.85 17.68 1.65
N GLN A 102 -25.73 17.14 2.13
CA GLN A 102 -24.78 16.38 1.32
C GLN A 102 -25.37 15.05 0.86
N GLU A 103 -26.10 14.35 1.75
CA GLU A 103 -26.82 13.11 1.41
C GLU A 103 -27.88 13.36 0.34
N ALA A 104 -28.65 14.45 0.42
CA ALA A 104 -29.67 14.79 -0.58
C ALA A 104 -29.05 15.06 -1.98
N SER A 105 -27.87 15.63 -2.06
CA SER A 105 -27.17 15.83 -3.33
C SER A 105 -26.69 14.51 -3.95
N TYR A 106 -26.37 13.50 -3.12
CA TYR A 106 -25.95 12.17 -3.55
C TYR A 106 -27.15 11.33 -4.04
N THR A 107 -28.30 11.43 -3.35
CA THR A 107 -29.53 10.68 -3.69
C THR A 107 -30.21 11.12 -4.98
N LEU A 108 -29.92 12.31 -5.50
CA LEU A 108 -30.41 12.72 -6.82
C LEU A 108 -29.86 11.85 -7.97
N THR A 109 -28.74 11.18 -7.74
CA THR A 109 -28.19 10.14 -8.64
C THR A 109 -28.81 8.75 -8.43
N GLU A 110 -29.58 8.56 -7.35
CA GLU A 110 -30.11 7.27 -6.91
C GLU A 110 -31.38 6.83 -7.68
N SER A 111 -32.10 7.74 -8.32
CA SER A 111 -33.29 7.38 -9.12
C SER A 111 -32.96 6.50 -10.35
N VAL A 112 -31.77 6.67 -10.92
CA VAL A 112 -31.25 5.80 -12.00
C VAL A 112 -30.77 4.45 -11.45
N ARG A 113 -30.44 4.38 -10.16
CA ARG A 113 -29.94 3.21 -9.44
C ARG A 113 -31.01 2.16 -9.20
N LYS A 114 -32.22 2.55 -8.78
CA LYS A 114 -33.32 1.62 -8.51
C LYS A 114 -33.76 0.81 -9.73
N GLU A 115 -33.75 1.40 -10.91
CA GLU A 115 -34.07 0.67 -12.15
C GLU A 115 -33.02 -0.40 -12.52
N ARG A 116 -31.75 -0.24 -12.06
CA ARG A 116 -30.70 -1.24 -12.28
C ARG A 116 -30.70 -2.34 -11.22
N GLU A 117 -31.00 -2.01 -9.96
CA GLU A 117 -31.13 -3.01 -8.87
C GLU A 117 -32.24 -4.00 -9.15
N GLU A 118 -33.39 -3.56 -9.67
CA GLU A 118 -34.49 -4.46 -10.08
C GLU A 118 -34.09 -5.41 -11.21
N LYS A 119 -33.18 -5.01 -12.11
CA LYS A 119 -32.65 -5.89 -13.16
C LYS A 119 -31.63 -6.90 -12.66
N LEU A 120 -30.83 -6.59 -11.62
CA LEU A 120 -29.81 -7.47 -11.05
C LEU A 120 -30.40 -8.53 -10.11
N VAL A 121 -31.47 -8.20 -9.37
CA VAL A 121 -32.19 -9.15 -8.50
C VAL A 121 -32.91 -10.25 -9.31
N LEU A 122 -33.20 -9.99 -10.58
CA LEU A 122 -33.81 -10.96 -11.48
C LEU A 122 -32.83 -11.98 -12.10
N SER A 123 -31.52 -11.79 -11.95
CA SER A 123 -30.47 -12.70 -12.45
C SER A 123 -29.79 -13.48 -11.33
N GLY A 124 -30.54 -13.88 -10.30
CA GLY A 124 -30.02 -14.54 -9.10
C GLY A 124 -29.04 -15.68 -9.38
N THR A 125 -27.84 -15.53 -8.87
CA THR A 125 -26.95 -16.65 -8.56
C THR A 125 -26.22 -16.32 -7.27
N ASP A 126 -26.69 -16.94 -6.21
CA ASP A 126 -26.06 -17.02 -4.90
C ASP A 126 -24.92 -18.04 -4.95
N GLU A 127 -23.78 -17.72 -5.49
CA GLU A 127 -22.53 -18.44 -5.19
C GLU A 127 -21.37 -17.51 -5.54
N PHE A 128 -20.97 -16.69 -4.57
CA PHE A 128 -19.68 -16.05 -4.59
C PHE A 128 -18.60 -17.13 -4.40
N GLN A 129 -18.12 -17.66 -5.49
CA GLN A 129 -16.95 -18.53 -5.49
C GLN A 129 -15.70 -17.73 -5.10
N ASP A 130 -14.85 -18.36 -4.28
CA ASP A 130 -13.60 -17.81 -3.76
C ASP A 130 -12.50 -17.49 -4.81
N ASP A 131 -12.83 -17.50 -6.11
CA ASP A 131 -11.92 -17.17 -7.22
C ASP A 131 -11.81 -15.66 -7.48
N ILE A 132 -11.28 -15.02 -6.54
CA ILE A 132 -11.27 -13.58 -6.30
C ILE A 132 -10.28 -12.76 -7.16
N PRO A 133 -9.18 -13.27 -7.73
CA PRO A 133 -8.35 -12.46 -8.62
C PRO A 133 -9.11 -11.94 -9.85
N LEU A 134 -9.97 -12.77 -10.43
CA LEU A 134 -10.84 -12.39 -11.57
C LEU A 134 -11.96 -11.45 -11.11
N PHE A 135 -12.55 -11.71 -9.94
CA PHE A 135 -13.59 -10.86 -9.36
C PHE A 135 -13.11 -9.41 -9.17
N TYR A 136 -11.93 -9.23 -8.59
CA TYR A 136 -11.44 -7.88 -8.26
C TYR A 136 -11.05 -7.07 -9.50
N SER A 137 -10.42 -7.69 -10.50
CA SER A 137 -9.96 -6.99 -11.70
C SER A 137 -11.05 -6.77 -12.76
N ASP A 138 -11.90 -7.78 -12.97
CA ASP A 138 -12.82 -7.81 -14.13
C ASP A 138 -14.29 -7.69 -13.73
N LEU A 139 -14.71 -8.28 -12.61
CA LEU A 139 -16.11 -8.33 -12.20
C LEU A 139 -16.49 -7.26 -11.18
N LEU A 140 -15.57 -6.81 -10.31
CA LEU A 140 -15.87 -5.81 -9.29
C LEU A 140 -16.43 -4.51 -9.87
N PRO A 141 -15.88 -3.94 -10.95
CA PRO A 141 -16.42 -2.73 -11.56
C PRO A 141 -17.88 -2.86 -12.02
N LEU A 142 -18.29 -4.08 -12.41
CA LEU A 142 -19.67 -4.37 -12.85
C LEU A 142 -20.63 -4.57 -11.67
N LEU A 143 -20.13 -5.10 -10.55
CA LEU A 143 -20.94 -5.42 -9.36
C LEU A 143 -21.21 -4.20 -8.46
N VAL A 144 -20.33 -3.20 -8.50
CA VAL A 144 -20.42 -2.02 -7.63
C VAL A 144 -21.12 -0.82 -8.26
N ASP A 145 -21.66 -0.99 -9.48
CA ASP A 145 -22.46 0.05 -10.13
C ASP A 145 -23.67 0.39 -9.25
N GLY A 146 -23.67 1.59 -8.68
CA GLY A 146 -24.76 2.09 -7.84
C GLY A 146 -24.62 1.84 -6.34
N GLU A 147 -23.59 1.12 -5.86
CA GLU A 147 -23.31 1.03 -4.41
C GLU A 147 -22.65 2.30 -3.87
N PRO A 148 -22.91 2.66 -2.59
CA PRO A 148 -22.17 3.74 -1.94
C PRO A 148 -20.67 3.49 -1.97
N SER A 149 -19.90 4.51 -2.31
CA SER A 149 -18.45 4.43 -2.45
C SER A 149 -17.76 5.55 -1.66
N VAL A 150 -16.52 5.30 -1.28
CA VAL A 150 -15.70 6.22 -0.49
C VAL A 150 -14.60 6.81 -1.37
N GLY A 151 -14.32 8.10 -1.19
CA GLY A 151 -13.22 8.81 -1.83
C GLY A 151 -11.91 8.74 -1.04
N ALA A 152 -10.84 9.27 -1.65
CA ALA A 152 -9.49 9.23 -1.08
C ALA A 152 -9.39 9.94 0.27
N ASP A 153 -10.06 11.08 0.45
CA ASP A 153 -9.95 11.88 1.67
C ASP A 153 -10.54 11.16 2.89
N ALA A 154 -11.67 10.45 2.72
CA ALA A 154 -12.26 9.66 3.80
C ALA A 154 -11.38 8.44 4.16
N PHE A 155 -10.74 7.82 3.17
CA PHE A 155 -9.82 6.72 3.40
C PHE A 155 -8.54 7.19 4.13
N VAL A 156 -7.99 8.34 3.75
CA VAL A 156 -6.84 8.95 4.45
C VAL A 156 -7.21 9.39 5.87
N TRP A 157 -8.42 9.92 6.08
CA TRP A 157 -8.91 10.18 7.43
C TRP A 157 -8.94 8.91 8.29
N LEU A 158 -9.33 7.77 7.71
CA LEU A 158 -9.31 6.49 8.42
C LEU A 158 -7.89 6.10 8.87
N ALA A 159 -6.84 6.49 8.14
CA ALA A 159 -5.45 6.21 8.51
C ALA A 159 -5.07 6.75 9.90
N ILE A 160 -5.67 7.86 10.29
CA ILE A 160 -5.46 8.48 11.60
C ILE A 160 -6.12 7.65 12.70
N THR A 161 -7.25 7.04 12.40
CA THR A 161 -8.09 6.35 13.39
C THR A 161 -7.76 4.87 13.48
N VAL A 162 -7.41 4.22 12.36
CA VAL A 162 -7.22 2.77 12.25
C VAL A 162 -5.95 2.43 11.48
N PRO A 163 -4.77 2.43 12.14
CA PRO A 163 -3.49 2.09 11.50
C PRO A 163 -3.42 0.69 10.89
N LEU A 164 -4.31 -0.22 11.28
CA LEU A 164 -4.43 -1.55 10.67
C LEU A 164 -4.69 -1.48 9.18
N VAL A 165 -5.61 -0.61 8.76
CA VAL A 165 -6.10 -0.55 7.38
C VAL A 165 -5.15 0.20 6.47
N VAL A 166 -4.60 1.30 6.96
CA VAL A 166 -3.83 2.25 6.15
C VAL A 166 -2.91 3.08 7.03
N ASP A 167 -1.79 3.54 6.47
CA ASP A 167 -0.88 4.47 7.13
C ASP A 167 -1.05 5.90 6.59
N THR A 168 -0.82 6.90 7.42
CA THR A 168 -0.92 8.32 7.04
C THR A 168 0.07 8.70 5.94
N VAL A 169 1.26 8.06 5.92
CA VAL A 169 2.31 8.39 4.95
C VAL A 169 1.95 7.94 3.54
N ASN A 170 1.40 6.73 3.41
CA ASN A 170 1.11 6.14 2.11
C ASN A 170 -0.39 5.92 1.84
N GLY A 171 -1.26 6.59 2.59
CA GLY A 171 -2.71 6.42 2.50
C GLY A 171 -3.28 6.66 1.11
N ARG A 172 -2.87 7.73 0.44
CA ARG A 172 -3.33 8.03 -0.94
C ARG A 172 -2.82 7.02 -1.95
N PHE A 173 -1.57 6.60 -1.85
CA PHE A 173 -0.98 5.59 -2.74
C PHE A 173 -1.66 4.22 -2.56
N THR A 174 -1.94 3.84 -1.32
CA THR A 174 -2.73 2.64 -0.99
C THR A 174 -4.12 2.72 -1.60
N PHE A 175 -4.83 3.84 -1.41
CA PHE A 175 -6.16 4.06 -1.96
C PHE A 175 -6.18 3.95 -3.49
N GLU A 176 -5.27 4.64 -4.18
CA GLU A 176 -5.17 4.60 -5.65
C GLU A 176 -4.92 3.17 -6.16
N THR A 177 -4.06 2.42 -5.47
CA THR A 177 -3.78 1.03 -5.82
C THR A 177 -5.02 0.14 -5.67
N LEU A 178 -5.75 0.28 -4.56
CA LEU A 178 -6.96 -0.51 -4.29
C LEU A 178 -8.14 -0.13 -5.19
N THR A 179 -8.18 1.11 -5.68
CA THR A 179 -9.32 1.64 -6.46
C THR A 179 -9.02 1.85 -7.93
N SER A 180 -7.83 1.51 -8.41
CA SER A 180 -7.47 1.59 -9.83
C SER A 180 -8.50 0.92 -10.75
N PRO A 181 -9.03 -0.28 -10.43
CA PRO A 181 -10.04 -0.92 -11.26
C PRO A 181 -11.42 -0.25 -11.22
N THR A 182 -11.70 0.58 -10.21
CA THR A 182 -13.03 1.17 -9.94
C THR A 182 -13.09 2.68 -10.16
N GLY A 183 -12.09 3.26 -10.85
CA GLY A 183 -12.07 4.68 -11.18
C GLY A 183 -11.97 5.60 -9.96
N ASN A 184 -11.10 5.28 -9.03
CA ASN A 184 -10.83 6.04 -7.78
C ASN A 184 -12.03 6.11 -6.82
N ARG A 185 -12.80 5.02 -6.73
CA ARG A 185 -13.90 4.85 -5.79
C ARG A 185 -13.73 3.54 -5.02
N LEU A 186 -13.70 3.61 -3.70
CA LEU A 186 -13.62 2.42 -2.87
C LEU A 186 -15.02 1.94 -2.51
N HIS A 187 -15.32 0.69 -2.89
CA HIS A 187 -16.59 0.04 -2.60
C HIS A 187 -16.43 -0.99 -1.48
N TYR A 188 -17.52 -1.25 -0.75
CA TYR A 188 -17.49 -2.14 0.40
C TYR A 188 -16.95 -3.54 0.13
N PRO A 189 -17.30 -4.24 -0.96
CA PRO A 189 -16.77 -5.59 -1.21
C PRO A 189 -15.25 -5.64 -1.34
N ALA A 190 -14.65 -4.64 -1.99
CA ALA A 190 -13.19 -4.53 -2.11
C ALA A 190 -12.53 -4.24 -0.76
N TYR A 191 -13.12 -3.35 0.02
CA TYR A 191 -12.64 -2.99 1.35
C TYR A 191 -12.71 -4.16 2.33
N ASP A 192 -13.85 -4.86 2.40
CA ASP A 192 -14.05 -6.05 3.24
C ASP A 192 -13.06 -7.16 2.87
N LYS A 193 -12.86 -7.38 1.57
CA LYS A 193 -11.88 -8.35 1.08
C LYS A 193 -10.47 -7.97 1.51
N PHE A 194 -10.08 -6.71 1.40
CA PHE A 194 -8.76 -6.24 1.81
C PHE A 194 -8.50 -6.52 3.30
N LEU A 195 -9.47 -6.22 4.18
CA LEU A 195 -9.36 -6.52 5.60
C LEU A 195 -9.28 -8.03 5.90
N LYS A 196 -10.07 -8.84 5.20
CA LYS A 196 -10.01 -10.30 5.32
C LYS A 196 -8.64 -10.86 4.91
N GLU A 197 -8.04 -10.32 3.86
CA GLU A 197 -6.69 -10.72 3.46
C GLU A 197 -5.63 -10.21 4.44
N ILE A 198 -5.75 -8.99 5.00
CA ILE A 198 -4.89 -8.52 6.11
C ILE A 198 -4.94 -9.52 7.26
N HIS A 199 -6.13 -9.92 7.68
CA HIS A 199 -6.33 -10.87 8.77
C HIS A 199 -5.69 -12.25 8.48
N LYS A 200 -5.86 -12.78 7.25
CA LYS A 200 -5.20 -14.02 6.84
C LYS A 200 -3.67 -13.90 6.89
N CYS A 201 -3.12 -12.78 6.40
CA CYS A 201 -1.69 -12.52 6.44
C CYS A 201 -1.16 -12.45 7.87
N MET A 202 -1.88 -11.79 8.79
CA MET A 202 -1.51 -11.74 10.22
C MET A 202 -1.48 -13.14 10.84
N LYS A 203 -2.51 -13.97 10.60
CA LYS A 203 -2.53 -15.37 11.07
C LYS A 203 -1.40 -16.21 10.46
N HIS A 204 -1.10 -15.98 9.19
CA HIS A 204 -0.01 -16.69 8.52
C HIS A 204 1.36 -16.36 9.14
N LEU A 205 1.61 -15.08 9.43
CA LEU A 205 2.85 -14.67 10.10
C LEU A 205 3.05 -15.33 11.46
N HIS A 206 1.98 -15.46 12.24
CA HIS A 206 2.04 -16.10 13.56
C HIS A 206 2.45 -17.57 13.51
N ASN A 207 2.13 -18.28 12.42
CA ASN A 207 2.35 -19.72 12.25
C ASN A 207 3.65 -20.07 11.50
N GLN A 208 4.56 -19.10 11.25
CA GLN A 208 5.80 -19.37 10.54
C GLN A 208 6.81 -20.15 11.41
N GLU A 209 7.45 -21.13 10.80
CA GLU A 209 8.55 -21.88 11.44
C GLU A 209 9.82 -21.02 11.47
N THR A 210 10.50 -21.02 12.59
CA THR A 210 11.81 -20.37 12.76
C THR A 210 12.87 -21.04 11.87
N PRO A 211 13.90 -20.30 11.40
CA PRO A 211 15.03 -20.88 10.68
C PRO A 211 15.76 -21.94 11.53
N LYS A 212 16.25 -22.99 10.87
CA LYS A 212 16.94 -24.09 11.56
C LYS A 212 18.23 -23.58 12.21
N GLY A 213 18.47 -24.00 13.46
CA GLY A 213 19.68 -23.69 14.22
C GLY A 213 19.77 -22.24 14.70
N ILE A 214 18.69 -21.44 14.56
CA ILE A 214 18.66 -20.04 15.00
C ILE A 214 17.55 -19.85 16.02
N GLU A 215 17.94 -19.36 17.18
CA GLU A 215 17.02 -18.78 18.14
C GLU A 215 16.86 -17.28 17.80
N LEU A 216 15.62 -16.87 17.50
CA LEU A 216 15.32 -15.46 17.28
C LEU A 216 15.53 -14.69 18.58
N THR A 217 16.11 -13.51 18.46
CA THR A 217 16.31 -12.61 19.63
C THR A 217 14.97 -12.11 20.17
N ASP A 218 14.95 -11.66 21.42
CA ASP A 218 13.75 -11.03 21.99
C ASP A 218 13.31 -9.84 21.15
N GLY A 219 12.01 -9.83 20.76
CA GLY A 219 11.47 -8.82 19.88
C GLY A 219 11.76 -9.02 18.39
N GLU A 220 12.37 -10.13 17.98
CA GLU A 220 12.57 -10.47 16.57
C GLU A 220 11.40 -11.29 16.03
N PHE A 221 10.80 -10.85 14.91
CA PHE A 221 9.62 -11.47 14.28
C PHE A 221 9.91 -11.79 12.82
N ILE A 222 9.38 -12.92 12.37
CA ILE A 222 9.40 -13.27 10.94
C ILE A 222 8.38 -12.41 10.21
N LEU A 223 8.83 -11.72 9.16
CA LEU A 223 8.00 -10.85 8.31
C LEU A 223 7.63 -11.51 7.00
N HIS A 224 8.54 -12.29 6.44
CA HIS A 224 8.30 -13.00 5.18
C HIS A 224 9.20 -14.22 5.04
N VAL A 225 8.67 -15.26 4.40
CA VAL A 225 9.40 -16.51 4.13
C VAL A 225 9.14 -16.97 2.71
N GLU A 226 10.19 -17.38 2.02
CA GLU A 226 10.10 -18.00 0.70
C GLU A 226 11.06 -19.20 0.57
N GLY A 227 10.79 -20.12 -0.35
CA GLY A 227 11.55 -21.36 -0.46
C GLY A 227 11.03 -22.48 0.45
N THR A 228 9.81 -22.37 0.95
CA THR A 228 9.08 -23.44 1.65
C THR A 228 8.66 -24.54 0.67
N PRO A 229 8.18 -25.71 1.12
CA PRO A 229 7.66 -26.73 0.21
C PRO A 229 6.55 -26.26 -0.73
N THR A 230 5.81 -25.22 -0.34
CA THR A 230 4.69 -24.66 -1.10
C THR A 230 5.06 -23.44 -1.95
N SER A 231 6.27 -22.90 -1.82
CA SER A 231 6.75 -21.74 -2.54
C SER A 231 8.03 -22.04 -3.32
N GLN A 232 8.32 -21.22 -4.35
CA GLN A 232 9.54 -21.39 -5.13
C GLN A 232 10.78 -21.08 -4.29
N ARG A 233 11.86 -21.86 -4.50
CA ARG A 233 13.13 -21.65 -3.82
C ARG A 233 13.81 -20.36 -4.29
N VAL A 234 14.57 -19.77 -3.39
CA VAL A 234 15.51 -18.68 -3.67
C VAL A 234 16.87 -19.31 -3.92
N VAL A 235 17.67 -18.77 -4.83
CA VAL A 235 18.99 -19.30 -5.18
C VAL A 235 20.06 -18.31 -4.75
N ARG A 236 21.01 -18.75 -3.92
CA ARG A 236 22.20 -18.00 -3.57
C ARG A 236 23.35 -18.39 -4.49
N HIS A 237 24.04 -17.39 -5.04
CA HIS A 237 25.24 -17.58 -5.85
C HIS A 237 26.49 -17.35 -5.00
N ILE A 238 27.43 -18.31 -5.03
CA ILE A 238 28.72 -18.25 -4.33
C ILE A 238 29.80 -18.80 -5.25
N GLY A 239 30.79 -17.99 -5.62
CA GLY A 239 31.99 -18.45 -6.35
C GLY A 239 31.68 -19.25 -7.62
N GLY A 240 30.63 -18.91 -8.37
CA GLY A 240 30.21 -19.62 -9.59
C GLY A 240 29.32 -20.85 -9.34
N THR A 241 28.98 -21.18 -8.11
CA THR A 241 28.01 -22.24 -7.75
C THR A 241 26.69 -21.64 -7.31
N SER A 242 25.59 -22.37 -7.53
CA SER A 242 24.23 -21.93 -7.22
C SER A 242 23.61 -22.85 -6.16
N TRP A 243 23.15 -22.28 -5.07
CA TRP A 243 22.59 -22.98 -3.93
C TRP A 243 21.11 -22.62 -3.75
N PRO A 244 20.18 -23.52 -4.08
CA PRO A 244 18.77 -23.29 -3.79
C PRO A 244 18.50 -23.37 -2.29
N GLY A 245 17.60 -22.53 -1.78
CA GLY A 245 17.33 -22.50 -0.36
C GLY A 245 16.03 -21.78 0.02
N ARG A 246 15.84 -21.67 1.33
CA ARG A 246 14.78 -20.91 1.98
C ARG A 246 15.35 -19.57 2.41
N LEU A 247 14.61 -18.50 2.17
CA LEU A 247 14.91 -17.16 2.60
C LEU A 247 13.88 -16.70 3.63
N THR A 248 14.35 -16.21 4.76
CA THR A 248 13.49 -15.70 5.84
C THR A 248 13.91 -14.28 6.19
N LEU A 249 12.96 -13.34 6.12
CA LEU A 249 13.14 -11.96 6.56
C LEU A 249 12.50 -11.78 7.92
N THR A 250 13.26 -11.17 8.83
CA THR A 250 12.75 -10.68 10.13
C THR A 250 12.79 -9.16 10.17
N ASN A 251 12.28 -8.58 11.25
CA ASN A 251 12.41 -7.13 11.49
C ASN A 251 13.85 -6.67 11.76
N ASN A 252 14.82 -7.60 11.93
CA ASN A 252 16.23 -7.28 12.25
C ASN A 252 17.22 -7.86 11.24
N ALA A 253 16.89 -8.98 10.60
CA ALA A 253 17.87 -9.74 9.81
C ALA A 253 17.23 -10.50 8.64
N LEU A 254 18.10 -10.89 7.71
CA LEU A 254 17.77 -11.78 6.60
C LEU A 254 18.53 -13.10 6.79
N TYR A 255 17.83 -14.23 6.77
CA TYR A 255 18.39 -15.57 6.94
C TYR A 255 18.24 -16.38 5.67
N PHE A 256 19.32 -17.06 5.24
CA PHE A 256 19.28 -17.97 4.10
C PHE A 256 19.72 -19.36 4.54
N GLU A 257 18.85 -20.37 4.32
CA GLU A 257 19.08 -21.78 4.60
C GLU A 257 19.20 -22.54 3.28
N ALA A 258 20.39 -23.06 2.97
CA ALA A 258 20.61 -23.85 1.76
C ALA A 258 19.85 -25.19 1.87
N SER A 259 19.19 -25.60 0.79
CA SER A 259 18.50 -26.89 0.66
C SER A 259 19.36 -27.84 -0.18
N GLY A 260 19.78 -28.99 0.36
CA GLY A 260 20.57 -29.97 -0.39
C GLY A 260 21.17 -31.07 0.48
N VAL A 261 22.01 -31.93 -0.13
CA VAL A 261 22.65 -33.06 0.50
C VAL A 261 23.70 -32.64 1.54
N VAL A 262 24.25 -31.45 1.42
CA VAL A 262 25.15 -30.86 2.41
C VAL A 262 24.34 -29.79 3.14
N SER A 263 23.75 -30.14 4.28
CA SER A 263 23.21 -29.16 5.21
C SER A 263 24.40 -28.44 5.85
N TYR A 264 24.63 -27.18 5.52
CA TYR A 264 25.41 -26.31 6.40
C TYR A 264 24.65 -26.24 7.73
N GLU A 265 25.36 -26.46 8.83
CA GLU A 265 24.75 -26.59 10.14
C GLU A 265 23.98 -25.33 10.54
N ASP A 266 24.41 -24.16 10.07
CA ASP A 266 23.81 -22.86 10.40
C ASP A 266 23.32 -22.09 9.18
N ALA A 267 22.19 -21.40 9.32
CA ALA A 267 21.70 -20.47 8.31
C ALA A 267 22.62 -19.23 8.22
N MET A 268 22.89 -18.78 7.01
CA MET A 268 23.57 -17.49 6.83
C MET A 268 22.69 -16.36 7.37
N LYS A 269 23.24 -15.55 8.26
CA LYS A 269 22.57 -14.36 8.79
C LYS A 269 23.18 -13.08 8.19
N LEU A 270 22.34 -12.22 7.66
CA LEU A 270 22.66 -10.84 7.28
C LEU A 270 21.91 -9.90 8.23
N ASP A 271 22.64 -9.17 9.04
CA ASP A 271 22.08 -8.28 10.05
C ASP A 271 21.73 -6.92 9.41
N LEU A 272 20.44 -6.63 9.27
CA LEU A 272 19.91 -5.42 8.65
C LEU A 272 19.83 -4.24 9.64
N SER A 273 19.97 -4.51 10.94
CA SER A 273 19.87 -3.51 12.01
C SER A 273 21.17 -2.78 12.31
N LYS A 274 22.30 -3.24 11.76
CA LYS A 274 23.60 -2.63 11.99
C LYS A 274 23.69 -1.23 11.39
N ASP A 275 24.36 -0.34 12.12
CA ASP A 275 24.70 1.02 11.67
C ASP A 275 25.94 1.02 10.75
N THR A 276 26.12 -0.02 9.95
CA THR A 276 27.16 -0.12 8.93
C THR A 276 26.62 0.36 7.59
N GLU A 277 27.51 0.77 6.69
CA GLU A 277 27.13 1.12 5.35
C GLU A 277 26.65 -0.13 4.61
N GLN A 278 25.33 -0.23 4.43
CA GLN A 278 24.63 -1.35 3.79
C GLN A 278 23.91 -0.84 2.55
N ASN A 279 23.91 -1.65 1.51
CA ASN A 279 23.20 -1.36 0.26
C ASN A 279 22.60 -2.63 -0.32
N VAL A 280 21.38 -2.52 -0.89
CA VAL A 280 20.73 -3.57 -1.64
C VAL A 280 20.22 -2.99 -2.96
N LYS A 281 20.54 -3.67 -4.07
CA LYS A 281 20.20 -3.21 -5.41
C LYS A 281 19.82 -4.38 -6.31
N PRO A 282 19.06 -4.14 -7.40
CA PRO A 282 18.79 -5.17 -8.39
C PRO A 282 20.08 -5.62 -9.07
N ALA A 283 20.15 -6.90 -9.41
CA ALA A 283 21.27 -7.50 -10.12
C ALA A 283 20.78 -8.49 -11.17
N ALA A 284 21.59 -8.70 -12.19
CA ALA A 284 21.37 -9.72 -13.20
C ALA A 284 22.33 -10.90 -12.97
N THR A 285 21.81 -12.12 -13.18
CA THR A 285 22.56 -13.37 -13.10
C THR A 285 22.54 -14.09 -14.45
N GLY A 286 23.34 -15.12 -14.59
CA GLY A 286 23.33 -15.98 -15.77
C GLY A 286 24.54 -16.90 -15.85
N PRO A 287 24.53 -17.83 -16.80
CA PRO A 287 25.63 -18.78 -16.97
C PRO A 287 26.95 -18.05 -17.27
N TRP A 288 28.03 -18.54 -16.65
CA TRP A 288 29.40 -17.99 -16.77
C TRP A 288 29.52 -16.50 -16.38
N GLY A 289 28.59 -16.01 -15.50
CA GLY A 289 28.59 -14.61 -15.04
C GLY A 289 28.03 -13.59 -16.06
N ALA A 290 27.43 -14.04 -17.17
CA ALA A 290 26.76 -13.15 -18.11
C ALA A 290 25.45 -12.60 -17.48
N PRO A 291 25.17 -11.29 -17.56
CA PRO A 291 23.97 -10.69 -16.96
C PRO A 291 22.74 -10.91 -17.87
N LEU A 292 22.25 -12.13 -17.96
CA LEU A 292 21.15 -12.52 -18.85
C LEU A 292 19.77 -12.45 -18.17
N PHE A 293 19.71 -12.70 -16.86
CA PHE A 293 18.45 -12.80 -16.11
C PHE A 293 18.40 -11.71 -15.06
N ASP A 294 17.54 -10.73 -15.23
CA ASP A 294 17.29 -9.65 -14.27
C ASP A 294 16.31 -10.14 -13.18
N LYS A 295 16.76 -11.12 -12.37
CA LYS A 295 15.95 -11.80 -11.35
C LYS A 295 16.62 -11.82 -9.97
N ALA A 296 17.75 -11.14 -9.81
CA ALA A 296 18.52 -11.18 -8.57
C ALA A 296 18.58 -9.83 -7.87
N ILE A 297 18.94 -9.90 -6.59
CA ILE A 297 19.41 -8.77 -5.79
C ILE A 297 20.84 -9.03 -5.38
N VAL A 298 21.60 -7.97 -5.20
CA VAL A 298 22.91 -8.01 -4.56
C VAL A 298 22.84 -7.17 -3.27
N TYR A 299 23.26 -7.79 -2.19
CA TYR A 299 23.41 -7.15 -0.88
C TYR A 299 24.89 -6.94 -0.60
N GLU A 300 25.25 -5.71 -0.30
CA GLU A 300 26.61 -5.26 -0.01
C GLU A 300 26.62 -4.62 1.39
N ALA A 301 27.61 -4.95 2.20
CA ALA A 301 27.85 -4.29 3.48
C ALA A 301 29.35 -4.19 3.74
N SER A 302 29.78 -3.15 4.46
CA SER A 302 31.19 -2.88 4.72
C SER A 302 31.88 -3.95 5.57
N ASP A 303 31.13 -4.76 6.31
CA ASP A 303 31.63 -5.87 7.14
C ASP A 303 31.68 -7.22 6.37
N LEU A 304 31.19 -7.27 5.15
CA LEU A 304 31.23 -8.47 4.30
C LEU A 304 32.45 -8.46 3.38
N GLN A 305 33.12 -9.61 3.27
CA GLN A 305 34.24 -9.79 2.32
C GLN A 305 33.77 -9.84 0.86
N GLU A 306 32.60 -10.43 0.64
CA GLU A 306 31.99 -10.57 -0.67
C GLU A 306 30.50 -10.21 -0.62
N ALA A 307 30.00 -9.60 -1.69
CA ALA A 307 28.60 -9.28 -1.85
C ALA A 307 27.76 -10.57 -1.93
N VAL A 308 26.58 -10.55 -1.32
CA VAL A 308 25.65 -11.68 -1.35
C VAL A 308 24.67 -11.51 -2.49
N VAL A 309 24.65 -12.46 -3.43
CA VAL A 309 23.74 -12.47 -4.59
C VAL A 309 22.65 -13.50 -4.38
N LEU A 310 21.41 -13.04 -4.39
CA LEU A 310 20.21 -13.85 -4.24
C LEU A 310 19.33 -13.72 -5.49
N GLU A 311 19.06 -14.84 -6.15
CA GLU A 311 18.20 -14.91 -7.34
C GLU A 311 16.82 -15.45 -6.97
N PHE A 312 15.79 -14.84 -7.55
CA PHE A 312 14.39 -15.21 -7.42
C PHE A 312 13.88 -15.73 -8.76
N PRO A 313 14.05 -17.01 -9.07
CA PRO A 313 13.68 -17.56 -10.37
C PRO A 313 12.21 -17.33 -10.69
N GLU A 314 11.91 -16.66 -11.80
CA GLU A 314 10.57 -16.35 -12.27
C GLU A 314 10.57 -16.36 -13.79
N MET A 315 9.53 -16.93 -14.42
CA MET A 315 9.60 -17.16 -15.87
C MET A 315 9.50 -15.88 -16.71
N THR A 316 8.57 -14.99 -16.38
CA THR A 316 8.23 -13.86 -17.25
C THR A 316 8.43 -12.49 -16.63
N SER A 317 8.36 -12.36 -15.32
CA SER A 317 8.41 -11.08 -14.60
C SER A 317 9.57 -11.05 -13.60
N SER A 318 9.82 -9.90 -12.99
CA SER A 318 10.75 -9.72 -11.86
C SER A 318 10.02 -9.31 -10.57
N THR A 319 8.72 -9.58 -10.50
CA THR A 319 7.88 -9.14 -9.37
C THR A 319 8.29 -9.75 -8.03
N ARG A 320 8.82 -10.97 -8.02
CA ARG A 320 9.37 -11.58 -6.79
C ARG A 320 10.63 -10.86 -6.34
N ARG A 321 11.58 -10.61 -7.26
CA ARG A 321 12.80 -9.86 -6.99
C ARG A 321 12.46 -8.46 -6.44
N ASP A 322 11.56 -7.73 -7.10
CA ASP A 322 11.18 -6.37 -6.71
C ASP A 322 10.50 -6.33 -5.36
N HIS A 323 9.68 -7.32 -5.07
CA HIS A 323 9.05 -7.47 -3.75
C HIS A 323 10.09 -7.67 -2.64
N TRP A 324 11.00 -8.62 -2.81
CA TRP A 324 12.05 -8.88 -1.82
C TRP A 324 13.01 -7.70 -1.65
N LEU A 325 13.39 -7.06 -2.76
CA LEU A 325 14.19 -5.85 -2.74
C LEU A 325 13.55 -4.76 -1.88
N ALA A 326 12.25 -4.54 -2.07
CA ALA A 326 11.51 -3.55 -1.31
C ALA A 326 11.39 -3.91 0.18
N LEU A 327 11.09 -5.18 0.51
CA LEU A 327 11.01 -5.61 1.90
C LEU A 327 12.33 -5.46 2.65
N ILE A 328 13.45 -5.86 2.02
CA ILE A 328 14.78 -5.71 2.62
C ILE A 328 15.12 -4.23 2.80
N LYS A 329 14.87 -3.40 1.79
CA LYS A 329 15.06 -1.94 1.86
C LYS A 329 14.25 -1.32 2.98
N GLU A 330 12.97 -1.71 3.12
CA GLU A 330 12.08 -1.15 4.15
C GLU A 330 12.67 -1.36 5.56
N VAL A 331 13.12 -2.59 5.86
CA VAL A 331 13.73 -2.92 7.15
C VAL A 331 15.06 -2.17 7.35
N MET A 332 15.93 -2.13 6.34
CA MET A 332 17.21 -1.39 6.43
C MET A 332 16.99 0.10 6.65
N LEU A 333 16.08 0.70 5.89
CA LEU A 333 15.80 2.14 5.98
C LEU A 333 15.11 2.51 7.30
N LEU A 334 14.25 1.63 7.84
CA LEU A 334 13.69 1.78 9.19
C LEU A 334 14.82 1.90 10.23
N HIS A 335 15.75 0.95 10.26
CA HIS A 335 16.84 0.99 11.24
C HIS A 335 17.76 2.22 11.06
N ARG A 336 18.03 2.61 9.82
CA ARG A 336 18.77 3.85 9.52
C ARG A 336 18.03 5.09 10.03
N PHE A 337 16.69 5.14 9.86
CA PHE A 337 15.86 6.23 10.38
C PHE A 337 15.93 6.29 11.91
N LEU A 338 15.75 5.16 12.59
CA LEU A 338 15.79 5.10 14.06
C LEU A 338 17.14 5.56 14.63
N SER A 339 18.24 5.14 14.01
CA SER A 339 19.60 5.56 14.38
C SER A 339 19.85 7.05 14.09
N LYS A 340 19.50 7.53 12.89
CA LYS A 340 19.70 8.92 12.44
C LYS A 340 18.97 9.93 13.33
N PHE A 341 17.73 9.65 13.69
CA PHE A 341 16.87 10.56 14.47
C PHE A 341 16.89 10.27 15.98
N LYS A 342 17.61 9.24 16.44
CA LYS A 342 17.72 8.83 17.86
C LYS A 342 16.34 8.70 18.53
N VAL A 343 15.46 7.95 17.87
CA VAL A 343 14.08 7.76 18.29
C VAL A 343 14.04 7.02 19.64
N GLU A 344 13.18 7.44 20.56
CA GLU A 344 13.02 6.82 21.88
C GLU A 344 12.35 5.44 21.80
N SER A 345 12.39 4.67 22.89
CA SER A 345 11.98 3.27 22.87
C SER A 345 10.51 3.04 22.49
N VAL A 346 9.59 3.90 22.93
CA VAL A 346 8.15 3.77 22.66
C VAL A 346 7.86 4.07 21.20
N GLU A 347 8.39 5.19 20.71
CA GLU A 347 8.26 5.62 19.32
C GLU A 347 8.97 4.67 18.35
N MET A 348 10.10 4.09 18.78
CA MET A 348 10.81 3.06 18.04
C MET A 348 9.93 1.83 17.80
N TRP A 349 9.24 1.34 18.85
CA TRP A 349 8.35 0.20 18.72
C TRP A 349 7.13 0.52 17.87
N GLU A 350 6.59 1.72 17.97
CA GLU A 350 5.49 2.16 17.10
C GLU A 350 5.92 2.17 15.62
N MET A 351 7.13 2.63 15.30
CA MET A 351 7.64 2.59 13.92
C MET A 351 7.87 1.16 13.43
N HIS A 352 8.40 0.26 14.26
CA HIS A 352 8.48 -1.17 13.92
C HIS A 352 7.09 -1.74 13.64
N ALA A 353 6.11 -1.45 14.49
CA ALA A 353 4.74 -1.93 14.33
C ALA A 353 4.10 -1.38 13.03
N ARG A 354 4.30 -0.11 12.70
CA ARG A 354 3.81 0.49 11.46
C ARG A 354 4.44 -0.15 10.22
N THR A 355 5.74 -0.43 10.26
CA THR A 355 6.44 -1.17 9.20
C THR A 355 5.89 -2.58 9.04
N ILE A 356 5.68 -3.32 10.13
CA ILE A 356 5.08 -4.66 10.10
C ILE A 356 3.69 -4.62 9.48
N LEU A 357 2.82 -3.69 9.92
CA LEU A 357 1.50 -3.51 9.32
C LEU A 357 1.58 -3.10 7.84
N GLY A 358 2.55 -2.30 7.44
CA GLY A 358 2.83 -1.96 6.04
C GLY A 358 3.11 -3.20 5.18
N ILE A 359 3.98 -4.09 5.67
CA ILE A 359 4.31 -5.36 5.03
C ILE A 359 3.08 -6.28 4.93
N ILE A 360 2.29 -6.36 6.01
CA ILE A 360 1.04 -7.15 6.02
C ILE A 360 0.05 -6.61 4.99
N ARG A 361 -0.16 -5.29 4.92
CA ARG A 361 -1.01 -4.63 3.92
C ARG A 361 -0.53 -4.89 2.50
N LEU A 362 0.78 -4.82 2.26
CA LEU A 362 1.37 -5.16 0.95
C LEU A 362 1.08 -6.61 0.56
N HIS A 363 1.25 -7.57 1.49
CA HIS A 363 0.94 -8.97 1.23
C HIS A 363 -0.54 -9.17 0.92
N ALA A 364 -1.44 -8.55 1.69
CA ALA A 364 -2.88 -8.61 1.45
C ALA A 364 -3.27 -8.03 0.07
N ALA A 365 -2.69 -6.88 -0.29
CA ALA A 365 -2.93 -6.28 -1.60
C ALA A 365 -2.39 -7.14 -2.75
N ARG A 366 -1.23 -7.79 -2.58
CA ARG A 366 -0.69 -8.73 -3.58
C ARG A 366 -1.58 -9.95 -3.76
N GLU A 367 -2.17 -10.48 -2.69
CA GLU A 367 -3.14 -11.58 -2.77
C GLU A 367 -4.42 -11.17 -3.51
N MET A 368 -4.87 -9.94 -3.32
CA MET A 368 -6.03 -9.41 -4.04
C MET A 368 -5.74 -9.11 -5.51
N LEU A 369 -4.58 -8.54 -5.80
CA LEU A 369 -4.18 -8.02 -7.11
C LEU A 369 -3.15 -8.93 -7.80
N ARG A 370 -3.37 -10.25 -7.77
CA ARG A 370 -2.42 -11.25 -8.30
C ARG A 370 -2.11 -11.06 -9.79
N ILE A 371 -3.06 -10.58 -10.58
CA ILE A 371 -2.91 -10.37 -12.03
C ILE A 371 -2.01 -9.15 -12.30
N SER A 372 -2.18 -8.09 -11.52
CA SER A 372 -1.37 -6.86 -11.59
C SER A 372 -0.86 -6.53 -10.19
N PRO A 373 0.24 -7.16 -9.75
CA PRO A 373 0.75 -6.97 -8.41
C PRO A 373 1.05 -5.49 -8.12
N PRO A 374 0.69 -4.99 -6.93
CA PRO A 374 0.88 -3.60 -6.57
C PRO A 374 2.36 -3.26 -6.43
N GLU A 375 2.71 -2.00 -6.69
CA GLU A 375 4.05 -1.48 -6.38
C GLU A 375 4.26 -1.45 -4.85
N PRO A 376 5.35 -2.04 -4.34
CA PRO A 376 5.58 -2.13 -2.89
C PRO A 376 5.59 -0.78 -2.17
N LYS A 377 6.13 0.27 -2.81
CA LYS A 377 6.21 1.64 -2.24
C LYS A 377 4.85 2.21 -1.85
N ASN A 378 3.75 1.74 -2.48
CA ASN A 378 2.41 2.22 -2.17
C ASN A 378 1.90 1.78 -0.79
N PHE A 379 2.58 0.81 -0.15
CA PHE A 379 2.25 0.24 1.16
C PHE A 379 3.38 0.37 2.18
N LEU A 380 4.61 0.63 1.74
CA LEU A 380 5.81 0.71 2.56
C LEU A 380 6.24 2.17 2.75
N ILE A 381 6.49 2.56 4.00
CA ILE A 381 6.77 3.95 4.38
C ILE A 381 8.14 4.39 3.86
N PHE A 382 9.19 3.63 4.23
CA PHE A 382 10.57 4.06 3.98
C PHE A 382 10.98 3.89 2.54
N VAL A 383 10.51 2.84 1.86
CA VAL A 383 10.71 2.66 0.41
C VAL A 383 10.05 3.78 -0.37
N LEU A 384 8.84 4.20 0.01
CA LEU A 384 8.19 5.35 -0.61
C LEU A 384 9.03 6.62 -0.45
N LEU A 385 9.51 6.90 0.76
CA LEU A 385 10.28 8.11 1.05
C LEU A 385 11.67 8.10 0.39
N ASP A 386 12.28 6.93 0.18
CA ASP A 386 13.54 6.77 -0.56
C ASP A 386 13.38 7.13 -2.06
N GLU A 387 12.20 6.89 -2.63
CA GLU A 387 11.90 7.19 -4.04
C GLU A 387 11.35 8.60 -4.28
N LEU A 388 10.77 9.24 -3.26
CA LEU A 388 10.20 10.58 -3.40
C LEU A 388 11.29 11.67 -3.47
N PRO A 389 11.15 12.68 -4.33
CA PRO A 389 11.99 13.86 -4.29
C PRO A 389 11.85 14.52 -2.91
N LYS A 390 12.99 14.92 -2.32
CA LYS A 390 13.02 15.49 -0.95
C LYS A 390 12.47 14.55 0.14
N GLY A 391 12.59 13.23 -0.04
CA GLY A 391 12.18 12.25 0.97
C GLY A 391 12.83 12.49 2.34
N ASP A 392 14.06 12.98 2.39
CA ASP A 392 14.74 13.38 3.65
C ASP A 392 13.97 14.47 4.43
N TYR A 393 13.32 15.42 3.74
CA TYR A 393 12.46 16.41 4.39
C TYR A 393 11.23 15.75 5.01
N VAL A 394 10.60 14.84 4.29
CA VAL A 394 9.43 14.10 4.81
C VAL A 394 9.82 13.19 5.97
N LEU A 395 11.01 12.57 5.95
CA LEU A 395 11.54 11.81 7.09
C LEU A 395 11.73 12.68 8.34
N GLN A 396 12.15 13.93 8.16
CA GLN A 396 12.27 14.88 9.27
C GLN A 396 10.90 15.25 9.86
N GLU A 397 9.90 15.52 9.01
CA GLU A 397 8.52 15.76 9.44
C GLU A 397 7.93 14.54 10.16
N LEU A 398 8.19 13.32 9.66
CA LEU A 398 7.80 12.07 10.31
C LEU A 398 8.40 11.96 11.71
N ALA A 399 9.69 12.23 11.88
CA ALA A 399 10.35 12.19 13.18
C ALA A 399 9.77 13.22 14.16
N GLN A 400 9.43 14.43 13.71
CA GLN A 400 8.82 15.47 14.54
C GLN A 400 7.39 15.13 14.96
N THR A 401 6.63 14.46 14.09
CA THR A 401 5.24 14.11 14.39
C THR A 401 5.11 12.82 15.20
N LEU A 402 6.15 11.99 15.26
CA LEU A 402 6.12 10.67 15.89
C LEU A 402 5.73 10.73 17.37
N ASN A 403 6.31 11.66 18.16
CA ASN A 403 5.98 11.87 19.57
C ASN A 403 4.49 12.22 19.76
N ASN A 404 3.93 12.99 18.84
CA ASN A 404 2.51 13.35 18.87
C ASN A 404 1.60 12.16 18.52
N LEU A 405 2.08 11.27 17.64
CA LEU A 405 1.33 10.08 17.24
C LEU A 405 1.17 9.09 18.40
N THR A 406 2.24 8.84 19.17
CA THR A 406 2.24 7.87 20.28
C THR A 406 1.44 8.35 21.49
N THR A 407 1.44 9.65 21.77
CA THR A 407 0.78 10.21 22.96
C THR A 407 -0.68 10.57 22.77
N ARG A 408 -1.13 10.79 21.54
CA ARG A 408 -2.45 11.40 21.26
C ARG A 408 -3.41 10.51 20.46
N HIS A 409 -2.92 9.43 19.84
CA HIS A 409 -3.77 8.58 19.03
C HIS A 409 -4.59 7.61 19.88
N PRO A 410 -5.90 7.45 19.57
CA PRO A 410 -6.77 6.53 20.29
C PRO A 410 -6.36 5.06 20.07
N CYS A 411 -5.67 4.77 18.96
CA CYS A 411 -5.20 3.46 18.60
C CYS A 411 -3.82 3.56 17.97
N THR A 412 -2.85 2.79 18.46
CA THR A 412 -1.49 2.72 17.93
C THR A 412 -1.28 1.43 17.13
N ALA A 413 -0.31 1.42 16.22
CA ALA A 413 0.05 0.21 15.48
C ALA A 413 0.54 -0.89 16.45
N THR A 414 1.26 -0.51 17.49
CA THR A 414 1.71 -1.40 18.57
C THR A 414 0.54 -2.07 19.28
N SER A 415 -0.52 -1.33 19.62
CA SER A 415 -1.70 -1.90 20.29
C SER A 415 -2.43 -2.90 19.39
N ILE A 416 -2.47 -2.68 18.08
CA ILE A 416 -3.04 -3.62 17.12
C ILE A 416 -2.25 -4.92 17.08
N LEU A 417 -0.93 -4.87 16.93
CA LEU A 417 -0.11 -6.07 16.89
C LEU A 417 -0.18 -6.88 18.20
N ASN A 418 -0.27 -6.20 19.35
CA ASN A 418 -0.45 -6.85 20.64
C ASN A 418 -1.76 -7.65 20.68
N ASN A 419 -2.86 -7.13 20.16
CA ASN A 419 -4.15 -7.84 20.08
C ASN A 419 -4.09 -9.13 19.24
N PHE A 420 -3.17 -9.21 18.27
CA PHE A 420 -2.95 -10.41 17.47
C PHE A 420 -1.83 -11.30 18.00
N ASN A 421 -1.30 -11.03 19.19
CA ASN A 421 -0.18 -11.76 19.78
C ASN A 421 1.06 -11.84 18.85
N ILE A 422 1.24 -10.84 17.98
CA ILE A 422 2.41 -10.75 17.09
C ILE A 422 3.61 -10.17 17.85
N SER A 423 3.36 -9.43 18.94
CA SER A 423 4.41 -8.96 19.84
C SER A 423 4.80 -10.05 20.85
N ARG A 424 6.09 -10.35 20.97
CA ARG A 424 6.61 -11.12 22.11
C ARG A 424 6.67 -10.22 23.36
N ALA A 425 6.65 -10.85 24.53
CA ALA A 425 6.52 -10.24 25.87
C ALA A 425 7.54 -9.15 26.25
N SER A 426 8.47 -8.80 25.38
CA SER A 426 9.50 -7.75 25.60
C SER A 426 9.09 -6.37 25.11
N ILE A 427 7.96 -6.22 24.42
CA ILE A 427 7.43 -4.88 24.13
C ILE A 427 6.88 -4.34 25.46
N PRO A 428 7.40 -3.22 25.98
CA PRO A 428 6.84 -2.65 27.19
C PRO A 428 5.36 -2.36 26.95
N PHE A 429 4.52 -3.15 27.61
CA PHE A 429 3.09 -2.84 27.71
C PHE A 429 3.02 -1.50 28.42
N VAL A 430 2.80 -0.44 27.68
CA VAL A 430 2.33 0.80 28.28
C VAL A 430 0.93 0.49 28.74
N ASP A 431 0.82 0.21 30.04
CA ASP A 431 -0.44 -0.05 30.70
C ASP A 431 -1.30 1.22 30.59
N ASP A 432 -2.09 1.29 29.51
CA ASP A 432 -3.09 2.36 29.28
C ASP A 432 -4.19 2.34 30.34
N THR A 433 -4.10 1.43 31.35
CA THR A 433 -4.97 1.38 32.54
C THR A 433 -4.55 2.35 33.63
N GLN A 434 -3.48 3.16 33.47
CA GLN A 434 -3.44 4.37 34.25
C GLN A 434 -4.71 5.15 33.90
N GLU A 435 -5.64 5.17 34.84
CA GLU A 435 -6.80 6.06 34.88
C GLU A 435 -6.35 7.40 34.31
N ILE A 436 -6.58 7.60 33.01
CA ILE A 436 -6.47 8.91 32.40
C ILE A 436 -7.55 9.68 33.14
N ASN A 437 -7.10 10.46 34.13
CA ASN A 437 -7.94 11.49 34.71
C ASN A 437 -8.63 12.17 33.54
N ALA A 438 -9.93 12.02 33.46
CA ALA A 438 -10.80 12.42 32.35
C ALA A 438 -10.76 13.95 32.06
N ASN A 439 -9.83 14.66 32.66
CA ASN A 439 -9.72 16.12 32.61
C ASN A 439 -8.63 16.63 31.63
N ASN A 440 -7.88 15.77 30.94
CA ASN A 440 -6.84 16.20 29.99
C ASN A 440 -6.89 15.47 28.65
N SER A 441 -8.06 15.09 28.15
CA SER A 441 -8.20 14.71 26.74
C SER A 441 -8.18 15.97 25.86
N GLU A 442 -7.00 16.55 25.67
CA GLU A 442 -6.82 17.51 24.57
C GLU A 442 -7.21 16.82 23.27
N ILE A 443 -8.25 17.33 22.62
CA ILE A 443 -8.63 16.92 21.27
C ILE A 443 -7.37 16.98 20.42
N VAL A 444 -7.01 15.85 19.82
CA VAL A 444 -5.90 15.77 18.84
C VAL A 444 -6.10 16.88 17.82
N ARG A 445 -5.25 17.89 17.85
CA ARG A 445 -5.27 18.90 16.79
C ARG A 445 -4.84 18.20 15.51
N PRO A 446 -5.68 18.14 14.48
CA PRO A 446 -5.33 17.50 13.21
C PRO A 446 -4.20 18.22 12.47
N GLU A 447 -3.75 19.37 12.96
CA GLU A 447 -2.75 20.25 12.33
C GLU A 447 -1.40 19.56 12.08
N ASN A 448 -0.91 18.74 13.01
CA ASN A 448 0.40 18.09 12.87
C ASN A 448 0.37 16.90 11.90
N ILE A 449 -0.77 16.21 11.80
CA ILE A 449 -0.96 15.11 10.85
C ILE A 449 -1.20 15.66 9.45
N SER A 450 -1.94 16.77 9.37
CA SER A 450 -2.10 17.55 8.14
C SER A 450 -0.76 18.04 7.58
N SER A 451 0.24 18.35 8.44
CA SER A 451 1.56 18.76 7.97
C SER A 451 2.33 17.64 7.30
N LEU A 452 2.34 16.42 7.88
CA LEU A 452 3.00 15.26 7.30
C LEU A 452 2.34 14.82 5.99
N GLU A 453 1.02 14.71 5.94
CA GLU A 453 0.29 14.41 4.71
C GLU A 453 0.55 15.49 3.63
N SER A 454 0.56 16.76 4.02
CA SER A 454 0.85 17.86 3.11
C SER A 454 2.28 17.80 2.58
N ALA A 455 3.25 17.40 3.39
CA ALA A 455 4.64 17.20 2.99
C ALA A 455 4.77 16.06 1.97
N VAL A 456 4.12 14.93 2.22
CA VAL A 456 4.08 13.77 1.29
C VAL A 456 3.42 14.15 -0.03
N ASN A 457 2.27 14.83 0.02
CA ASN A 457 1.55 15.25 -1.18
C ASN A 457 2.37 16.24 -2.01
N ARG A 458 3.05 17.20 -1.37
CA ARG A 458 3.95 18.13 -2.07
C ARG A 458 5.11 17.40 -2.74
N ALA A 459 5.79 16.48 -2.03
CA ALA A 459 6.87 15.69 -2.61
C ALA A 459 6.38 14.83 -3.78
N ARG A 460 5.16 14.29 -3.70
CA ARG A 460 4.52 13.55 -4.77
C ARG A 460 4.24 14.40 -6.02
N GLU A 461 3.69 15.60 -5.85
CA GLU A 461 3.43 16.52 -6.99
C GLU A 461 4.74 16.97 -7.64
N GLU A 462 5.76 17.31 -6.84
CA GLU A 462 7.10 17.60 -7.37
C GLU A 462 7.68 16.41 -8.15
N GLY A 463 7.45 15.16 -7.69
CA GLY A 463 7.84 13.95 -8.41
C GLY A 463 7.17 13.85 -9.77
N LYS A 464 5.85 14.05 -9.84
CA LYS A 464 5.10 14.05 -11.09
C LYS A 464 5.58 15.12 -12.07
N GLU A 465 5.84 16.34 -11.58
CA GLU A 465 6.37 17.44 -12.40
C GLU A 465 7.75 17.09 -12.96
N MET A 466 8.63 16.50 -12.15
CA MET A 466 9.96 16.04 -12.61
C MET A 466 9.85 14.95 -13.67
N ASP A 467 8.95 13.99 -13.52
CA ASP A 467 8.76 12.91 -14.47
C ASP A 467 8.16 13.42 -15.79
N MET A 468 7.20 14.34 -15.74
CA MET A 468 6.69 15.03 -16.93
C MET A 468 7.80 15.85 -17.64
N ALA A 469 8.64 16.55 -16.87
CA ALA A 469 9.76 17.30 -17.46
C ALA A 469 10.78 16.36 -18.11
N LYS A 470 11.10 15.20 -17.50
CA LYS A 470 11.96 14.18 -18.09
C LYS A 470 11.35 13.61 -19.37
N ALA A 471 10.05 13.26 -19.36
CA ALA A 471 9.35 12.73 -20.54
C ALA A 471 9.36 13.75 -21.69
N THR A 472 9.11 15.03 -21.40
CA THR A 472 9.19 16.12 -22.38
C THR A 472 10.60 16.27 -22.94
N ALA A 473 11.63 16.20 -22.08
CA ALA A 473 13.02 16.30 -22.52
C ALA A 473 13.44 15.13 -23.42
N VAL A 474 12.94 13.91 -23.14
CA VAL A 474 13.17 12.73 -24.00
C VAL A 474 12.48 12.93 -25.34
N SER A 475 11.22 13.35 -25.38
CA SER A 475 10.48 13.63 -26.62
C SER A 475 11.18 14.68 -27.49
N ILE A 476 11.62 15.80 -26.91
CA ILE A 476 12.39 16.83 -27.64
C ILE A 476 13.70 16.26 -28.20
N LYS A 477 14.38 15.39 -27.45
CA LYS A 477 15.62 14.74 -27.90
C LYS A 477 15.38 13.76 -29.05
N GLU A 478 14.27 13.01 -29.01
CA GLU A 478 13.87 12.09 -30.08
C GLU A 478 13.47 12.86 -31.34
N GLU A 479 12.70 13.95 -31.22
CA GLU A 479 12.35 14.83 -32.33
C GLU A 479 13.61 15.46 -32.96
N GLY A 480 14.53 15.99 -32.16
CA GLY A 480 15.79 16.55 -32.63
C GLY A 480 16.69 15.49 -33.29
N ALA A 481 16.66 14.25 -32.82
CA ALA A 481 17.40 13.14 -33.48
C ALA A 481 16.74 12.73 -34.81
N ALA A 482 15.41 12.77 -34.90
CA ALA A 482 14.68 12.49 -36.13
C ALA A 482 14.92 13.58 -37.19
N GLU A 483 14.96 14.86 -36.83
CA GLU A 483 15.30 15.96 -37.74
C GLU A 483 16.73 15.85 -38.27
N THR A 484 17.72 15.57 -37.40
CA THR A 484 19.11 15.38 -37.81
C THR A 484 19.33 14.15 -38.72
N THR A 485 18.57 13.08 -38.51
CA THR A 485 18.59 11.91 -39.42
C THR A 485 17.93 12.22 -40.76
N PHE A 486 16.85 13.04 -40.76
CA PHE A 486 16.19 13.45 -42.01
C PHE A 486 17.06 14.41 -42.82
N GLU A 487 17.71 15.39 -42.20
CA GLU A 487 18.67 16.26 -42.88
C GLU A 487 19.89 15.50 -43.46
N ASN A 488 20.45 14.52 -42.70
CA ASN A 488 21.53 13.69 -43.17
C ASN A 488 21.10 12.77 -44.31
N SER A 489 19.86 12.26 -44.32
CA SER A 489 19.34 11.45 -45.42
C SER A 489 19.07 12.28 -46.69
N SER A 490 18.59 13.52 -46.53
CA SER A 490 18.39 14.43 -47.69
C SER A 490 19.70 14.87 -48.33
N THR A 491 20.75 15.08 -47.52
CA THR A 491 22.10 15.42 -48.02
C THR A 491 22.80 14.25 -48.68
N LEU A 492 22.55 13.01 -48.26
CA LEU A 492 23.03 11.79 -48.91
C LEU A 492 22.28 11.51 -50.23
N CYS A 493 20.98 11.80 -50.30
CA CYS A 493 20.19 11.62 -51.52
C CYS A 493 20.62 12.57 -52.65
N SER A 494 21.09 13.79 -52.30
CA SER A 494 21.57 14.75 -53.32
C SER A 494 22.95 14.40 -53.93
N LYS A 495 23.71 13.48 -53.32
CA LYS A 495 25.03 13.04 -53.82
C LYS A 495 25.04 11.73 -54.61
N ASN A 496 23.97 10.95 -54.63
CA ASN A 496 23.89 9.66 -55.30
C ASN A 496 22.80 9.59 -56.38
N PHE A 497 22.74 10.57 -57.27
CA PHE A 497 21.72 10.69 -58.32
C PHE A 497 21.94 9.80 -59.53
N TYR A 498 22.52 8.58 -59.39
CA TYR A 498 22.72 7.66 -60.53
C TYR A 498 22.32 6.19 -60.26
N VAL A 499 21.59 5.88 -59.20
CA VAL A 499 21.11 4.50 -58.93
C VAL A 499 19.61 4.43 -58.59
N GLY A 500 18.85 5.48 -58.93
CA GLY A 500 17.48 5.66 -58.41
C GLY A 500 16.33 5.24 -59.34
N THR A 501 16.53 4.58 -60.48
CA THR A 501 15.40 4.31 -61.40
C THR A 501 14.79 2.91 -61.30
N ALA A 502 15.18 2.09 -60.31
CA ALA A 502 14.65 0.73 -60.16
C ALA A 502 13.63 0.57 -59.00
N TRP A 503 13.43 1.60 -58.17
CA TRP A 503 12.56 1.51 -56.98
C TRP A 503 11.27 2.36 -57.03
N ASP A 504 11.17 3.28 -58.01
CA ASP A 504 9.99 4.17 -58.11
C ASP A 504 8.73 3.51 -58.71
N ASN A 505 8.83 2.25 -59.17
CA ASN A 505 7.67 1.53 -59.73
C ASN A 505 6.97 0.55 -58.75
N LEU A 506 7.28 0.60 -57.47
CA LEU A 506 6.67 -0.30 -56.46
C LEU A 506 5.76 0.43 -55.45
N TYR A 507 5.53 1.73 -55.64
CA TYR A 507 4.74 2.54 -54.68
C TYR A 507 3.65 3.36 -55.38
N CYS A 508 2.72 2.70 -56.06
CA CYS A 508 1.41 3.26 -56.39
C CYS A 508 0.53 2.15 -56.93
N ASP A 509 -0.44 1.78 -56.19
CA ASP A 509 -1.72 1.14 -56.42
C ASP A 509 -1.98 0.07 -55.36
N ASP A 510 -2.49 0.44 -54.22
CA ASP A 510 -3.33 -0.39 -53.35
C ASP A 510 -3.39 0.15 -51.91
N CYS A 511 -3.69 1.43 -51.75
CA CYS A 511 -4.08 1.98 -50.46
C CYS A 511 -5.60 2.21 -50.39
N ASN A 512 -6.39 1.18 -50.57
CA ASN A 512 -7.83 1.28 -50.25
C ASN A 512 -8.50 -0.07 -50.00
N SER A 513 -8.02 -0.82 -49.02
CA SER A 513 -8.88 -1.82 -48.34
C SER A 513 -8.22 -2.32 -47.03
N GLY A 514 -9.00 -2.28 -45.96
CA GLY A 514 -8.61 -2.47 -44.57
C GLY A 514 -8.18 -3.87 -44.13
N ASN A 515 -7.16 -4.48 -44.76
CA ASN A 515 -6.69 -5.81 -44.37
C ASN A 515 -5.16 -5.91 -44.29
N HIS A 516 -4.46 -4.83 -43.86
CA HIS A 516 -3.00 -4.78 -43.90
C HIS A 516 -2.26 -5.10 -42.59
N LEU A 517 -2.91 -5.32 -41.47
CA LEU A 517 -2.22 -5.64 -40.20
C LEU A 517 -1.72 -7.09 -40.07
N GLN A 518 -2.22 -8.01 -40.89
CA GLN A 518 -1.76 -9.42 -40.85
C GLN A 518 -0.62 -9.77 -41.82
N ARG A 519 -0.36 -8.95 -42.83
CA ARG A 519 0.72 -9.20 -43.81
C ARG A 519 2.07 -8.59 -43.43
N ALA A 520 2.06 -7.48 -42.68
CA ALA A 520 3.33 -6.86 -42.22
C ALA A 520 4.05 -7.74 -41.17
N GLY A 521 3.36 -8.46 -40.32
CA GLY A 521 3.95 -9.39 -39.35
C GLY A 521 4.67 -10.61 -39.98
N ARG A 522 4.25 -11.03 -41.18
CA ARG A 522 4.88 -12.19 -41.86
C ARG A 522 6.15 -11.83 -42.66
N LEU A 523 6.29 -10.61 -43.13
CA LEU A 523 7.48 -10.16 -43.82
C LEU A 523 8.65 -9.87 -42.87
N VAL A 524 8.39 -9.35 -41.69
CA VAL A 524 9.42 -9.13 -40.65
C VAL A 524 9.95 -10.46 -40.11
N PHE A 525 9.11 -11.51 -40.05
CA PHE A 525 9.54 -12.84 -39.62
C PHE A 525 10.40 -13.56 -40.67
N PHE A 526 10.17 -13.29 -41.92
CA PHE A 526 10.98 -13.88 -43.02
C PHE A 526 12.34 -13.21 -43.18
N CYS A 527 12.46 -11.90 -42.93
CA CYS A 527 13.75 -11.21 -42.97
C CYS A 527 14.63 -11.56 -41.77
N LEU A 528 14.07 -11.90 -40.60
CA LEU A 528 14.85 -12.34 -39.44
C LEU A 528 15.38 -13.77 -39.55
N LEU A 529 14.75 -14.63 -40.35
CA LEU A 529 15.21 -16.01 -40.60
C LEU A 529 16.32 -16.09 -41.65
N VAL A 530 16.44 -15.10 -42.53
CA VAL A 530 17.51 -15.07 -43.56
C VAL A 530 18.82 -14.49 -43.01
N VAL A 531 18.77 -13.71 -41.91
CA VAL A 531 19.98 -13.15 -41.27
C VAL A 531 20.62 -14.12 -40.26
N TRP A 532 19.90 -15.20 -39.86
CA TRP A 532 20.41 -16.21 -38.92
C TRP A 532 20.89 -17.52 -39.62
N GLY A 533 20.91 -17.54 -40.91
CA GLY A 533 21.28 -18.72 -41.72
C GLY A 533 22.59 -18.57 -42.55
N CYS A 534 23.46 -17.59 -42.22
CA CYS A 534 24.82 -17.51 -42.73
C CYS A 534 25.83 -17.40 -41.61
#